data_366238ab6d4278071d9489ada2a28576
#
_entry.id   366238ab6d4278071d9489ada2a28576
#
_cell.length_a   1.000
_cell.length_b   1.000
_cell.length_c   1.000
_cell.angle_alpha   90.00
_cell.angle_beta   90.00
_cell.angle_gamma   90.00
#
_symmetry.space_group_name_H-M   'P 1'
#
loop_
_entity.id
_entity.type
_entity.pdbx_description
1 polymer ?
#
loop_
_entity_poly.entity_id
_entity_poly.type
_entity_poly.pdbx_seq_one_letter_code
_entity_poly.pdbx_strand_id
1 'polypeptide(L)'
;MTVEQALARARELRPGCKISDETFRRWLCEEDALLRQQLFEKSGADEYAAAGADLAWSGEALPDDTVLLVPVPFDALYPHVLCARIDAALGETDRYAGEQAQCSGLLSELAVWLRQKHPPRCRAQWRW
;
A
#
# COMPACT_ATOMS: atom_id res chain seq x y z
N MET A 1 -1.72 3.20 -9.59
CA MET A 1 -3.03 2.49 -9.54
C MET A 1 -4.04 3.35 -8.80
N THR A 2 -5.27 3.40 -9.29
CA THR A 2 -6.36 4.05 -8.58
C THR A 2 -7.04 3.08 -7.61
N VAL A 3 -7.84 3.63 -6.69
CA VAL A 3 -8.62 2.82 -5.74
C VAL A 3 -9.53 1.85 -6.50
N GLU A 4 -10.23 2.33 -7.53
CA GLU A 4 -11.12 1.49 -8.34
C GLU A 4 -10.40 0.31 -8.97
N GLN A 5 -9.21 0.53 -9.52
CA GLN A 5 -8.39 -0.53 -10.11
C GLN A 5 -7.96 -1.57 -9.08
N ALA A 6 -7.57 -1.12 -7.89
CA ALA A 6 -7.18 -2.02 -6.80
C ALA A 6 -8.36 -2.90 -6.36
N LEU A 7 -9.55 -2.31 -6.21
CA LEU A 7 -10.76 -3.05 -5.87
C LEU A 7 -11.10 -4.10 -6.94
N ALA A 8 -11.06 -3.70 -8.21
CA ALA A 8 -11.36 -4.60 -9.33
C ALA A 8 -10.41 -5.81 -9.35
N ARG A 9 -9.12 -5.59 -9.17
CA ARG A 9 -8.14 -6.67 -9.14
C ARG A 9 -8.32 -7.59 -7.94
N ALA A 10 -8.64 -7.04 -6.77
CA ALA A 10 -8.90 -7.84 -5.58
C ALA A 10 -10.14 -8.74 -5.80
N ARG A 11 -11.17 -8.22 -6.44
CA ARG A 11 -12.37 -9.01 -6.79
C ARG A 11 -12.07 -10.13 -7.78
N GLU A 12 -11.16 -9.90 -8.72
CA GLU A 12 -10.71 -10.94 -9.65
C GLU A 12 -9.97 -12.07 -8.92
N LEU A 13 -9.13 -11.71 -7.96
CA LEU A 13 -8.33 -12.69 -7.21
C LEU A 13 -9.14 -13.45 -6.16
N ARG A 14 -10.21 -12.85 -5.66
CA ARG A 14 -11.11 -13.47 -4.67
C ARG A 14 -12.56 -13.33 -5.14
N PRO A 15 -12.95 -14.10 -6.19
CA PRO A 15 -14.33 -14.06 -6.69
C PRO A 15 -15.32 -14.53 -5.61
N GLY A 16 -16.48 -13.90 -5.58
CA GLY A 16 -17.52 -14.24 -4.61
C GLY A 16 -17.31 -13.72 -3.20
N CYS A 17 -16.27 -12.91 -2.98
CA CYS A 17 -16.08 -12.25 -1.69
C CYS A 17 -17.24 -11.29 -1.40
N LYS A 18 -17.82 -11.42 -0.20
CA LYS A 18 -18.98 -10.61 0.22
C LYS A 18 -18.62 -9.34 0.97
N ILE A 19 -17.34 -9.07 1.13
CA ILE A 19 -16.87 -7.83 1.79
C ILE A 19 -17.21 -6.64 0.91
N SER A 20 -17.74 -5.58 1.52
CA SER A 20 -18.17 -4.39 0.78
C SER A 20 -16.99 -3.60 0.22
N ASP A 21 -17.23 -2.89 -0.88
CA ASP A 21 -16.24 -1.99 -1.47
C ASP A 21 -15.84 -0.87 -0.51
N GLU A 22 -16.76 -0.41 0.32
CA GLU A 22 -16.48 0.60 1.34
C GLU A 22 -15.42 0.11 2.33
N THR A 23 -15.51 -1.15 2.75
CA THR A 23 -14.51 -1.78 3.62
C THR A 23 -13.16 -1.84 2.91
N PHE A 24 -13.14 -2.21 1.64
CA PHE A 24 -11.89 -2.23 0.86
C PHE A 24 -11.27 -0.83 0.74
N ARG A 25 -12.07 0.19 0.49
CA ARG A 25 -11.58 1.59 0.42
C ARG A 25 -10.97 2.03 1.75
N ARG A 26 -11.58 1.63 2.85
CA ARG A 26 -11.05 1.91 4.19
C ARG A 26 -9.70 1.22 4.40
N TRP A 27 -9.59 -0.04 4.02
CA TRP A 27 -8.34 -0.78 4.13
C TRP A 27 -7.23 -0.17 3.28
N LEU A 28 -7.55 0.28 2.08
CA LEU A 28 -6.59 0.98 1.22
C LEU A 28 -6.13 2.29 1.85
N CYS A 29 -7.05 3.04 2.45
CA CYS A 29 -6.71 4.27 3.16
C CYS A 29 -5.73 4.00 4.30
N GLU A 30 -6.01 2.99 5.11
CA GLU A 30 -5.13 2.58 6.22
C GLU A 30 -3.75 2.17 5.72
N GLU A 31 -3.70 1.38 4.65
CA GLU A 31 -2.44 0.90 4.08
C GLU A 31 -1.60 2.04 3.51
N ASP A 32 -2.21 2.93 2.75
CA ASP A 32 -1.51 4.10 2.22
C ASP A 32 -1.00 5.01 3.33
N ALA A 33 -1.76 5.20 4.40
CA ALA A 33 -1.34 5.97 5.55
C ALA A 33 -0.09 5.36 6.21
N LEU A 34 -0.09 4.04 6.38
CA LEU A 34 1.07 3.32 6.91
C LEU A 34 2.28 3.43 6.01
N LEU A 35 2.12 3.23 4.71
CA LEU A 35 3.19 3.33 3.73
C LEU A 35 3.77 4.74 3.69
N ARG A 36 2.92 5.75 3.72
CA ARG A 36 3.36 7.15 3.78
C ARG A 36 4.25 7.38 5.00
N GLN A 37 3.81 6.93 6.16
CA GLN A 37 4.55 7.13 7.41
C GLN A 37 5.84 6.32 7.47
N GLN A 38 5.81 5.08 7.01
CA GLN A 38 6.94 4.16 7.15
C GLN A 38 8.00 4.31 6.06
N LEU A 39 7.60 4.65 4.84
CA LEU A 39 8.50 4.65 3.68
C LEU A 39 8.63 6.04 3.05
N PHE A 40 7.53 6.66 2.67
CA PHE A 40 7.57 7.87 1.84
C PHE A 40 8.01 9.11 2.60
N GLU A 41 7.61 9.29 3.84
CA GLU A 41 8.06 10.43 4.66
C GLU A 41 9.55 10.34 4.99
N LYS A 42 10.07 9.13 5.09
CA LYS A 42 11.49 8.89 5.38
C LYS A 42 12.36 8.94 4.14
N SER A 43 11.77 8.94 2.96
CA SER A 43 12.51 9.11 1.71
C SER A 43 12.88 10.58 1.52
N GLY A 44 13.89 10.87 0.70
CA GLY A 44 14.27 12.23 0.36
C GLY A 44 13.40 12.86 -0.72
N ALA A 45 12.32 12.24 -1.13
CA ALA A 45 11.50 12.68 -2.26
C ALA A 45 10.45 13.70 -1.82
N ASP A 46 10.62 14.97 -2.23
CA ASP A 46 9.66 16.03 -1.93
C ASP A 46 8.28 15.75 -2.53
N GLU A 47 8.25 15.15 -3.70
CA GLU A 47 7.00 14.77 -4.38
C GLU A 47 6.15 13.83 -3.52
N TYR A 48 6.79 12.96 -2.75
CA TYR A 48 6.09 12.05 -1.86
C TYR A 48 5.77 12.67 -0.50
N ALA A 49 6.56 13.63 -0.06
CA ALA A 49 6.24 14.38 1.15
C ALA A 49 4.92 15.15 1.00
N ALA A 50 4.67 15.69 -0.20
CA ALA A 50 3.42 16.36 -0.54
C ALA A 50 2.31 15.40 -0.98
N ALA A 51 2.68 14.23 -1.52
CA ALA A 51 1.73 13.26 -2.02
C ALA A 51 0.82 12.77 -0.90
N GLY A 52 -0.47 12.79 -1.15
CA GLY A 52 -1.44 12.34 -0.18
C GLY A 52 -1.69 13.29 0.97
N ALA A 53 -1.13 14.51 0.94
CA ALA A 53 -1.39 15.51 1.97
C ALA A 53 -2.89 15.85 2.07
N ASP A 54 -3.58 15.79 0.93
CA ASP A 54 -5.02 16.04 0.85
C ASP A 54 -5.86 14.78 1.04
N LEU A 55 -5.24 13.61 1.18
CA LEU A 55 -5.96 12.37 1.42
C LEU A 55 -6.44 12.32 2.88
N ALA A 56 -7.65 11.86 3.07
CA ALA A 56 -8.23 11.72 4.40
C ALA A 56 -7.66 10.49 5.10
N TRP A 57 -6.50 10.64 5.71
CA TRP A 57 -5.83 9.56 6.48
C TRP A 57 -6.52 9.26 7.82
N SER A 58 -7.76 9.66 7.95
CA SER A 58 -8.56 9.53 9.16
C SER A 58 -9.30 8.20 9.29
N GLY A 59 -9.06 7.26 8.39
CA GLY A 59 -9.77 5.99 8.35
C GLY A 59 -11.06 6.04 7.52
N GLU A 60 -11.33 7.15 6.86
CA GLU A 60 -12.46 7.26 5.94
C GLU A 60 -12.15 6.57 4.61
N ALA A 61 -13.20 6.14 3.92
CA ALA A 61 -13.07 5.50 2.62
C ALA A 61 -12.59 6.49 1.56
N LEU A 62 -11.57 6.08 0.79
CA LEU A 62 -11.05 6.90 -0.30
C LEU A 62 -12.01 6.89 -1.51
N PRO A 63 -12.14 8.01 -2.25
CA PRO A 63 -12.86 8.01 -3.53
C PRO A 63 -12.22 7.08 -4.56
N ASP A 64 -13.03 6.58 -5.49
CA ASP A 64 -12.58 5.61 -6.51
C ASP A 64 -11.50 6.14 -7.44
N ASP A 65 -11.49 7.42 -7.71
CA ASP A 65 -10.54 8.07 -8.61
C ASP A 65 -9.23 8.48 -7.93
N THR A 66 -9.09 8.23 -6.63
CA THR A 66 -7.88 8.55 -5.89
C THR A 66 -6.71 7.70 -6.38
N VAL A 67 -5.60 8.36 -6.72
CA VAL A 67 -4.36 7.69 -7.08
C VAL A 67 -3.60 7.33 -5.82
N LEU A 68 -3.27 6.06 -5.68
CA LEU A 68 -2.54 5.55 -4.52
C LEU A 68 -1.05 5.87 -4.63
N LEU A 69 -0.35 5.91 -3.49
CA LEU A 69 1.03 6.40 -3.39
C LEU A 69 2.06 5.56 -4.12
N VAL A 70 1.89 4.24 -4.11
CA VAL A 70 2.90 3.32 -4.64
C VAL A 70 2.92 3.37 -6.17
N PRO A 71 4.09 3.65 -6.78
CA PRO A 71 4.22 3.71 -8.22
C PRO A 71 4.26 2.33 -8.88
N VAL A 72 4.00 2.31 -10.19
CA VAL A 72 4.21 1.13 -11.03
C VAL A 72 5.72 0.79 -11.07
N PRO A 73 6.15 -0.46 -10.97
CA PRO A 73 5.36 -1.70 -10.95
C PRO A 73 4.97 -2.21 -9.57
N PHE A 74 5.29 -1.50 -8.51
CA PHE A 74 5.11 -1.95 -7.13
C PHE A 74 3.66 -1.84 -6.65
N ASP A 75 2.81 -1.19 -7.42
CA ASP A 75 1.40 -0.97 -7.07
C ASP A 75 0.57 -2.27 -7.03
N ALA A 76 1.10 -3.38 -7.55
CA ALA A 76 0.53 -4.70 -7.36
C ALA A 76 0.39 -5.08 -5.88
N LEU A 77 1.07 -4.36 -5.00
CA LEU A 77 0.94 -4.51 -3.55
C LEU A 77 -0.51 -4.36 -3.07
N TYR A 78 -1.26 -3.42 -3.62
CA TYR A 78 -2.60 -3.11 -3.14
C TYR A 78 -3.59 -4.26 -3.28
N PRO A 79 -3.73 -4.92 -4.43
CA PRO A 79 -4.58 -6.10 -4.52
C PRO A 79 -4.18 -7.21 -3.57
N HIS A 80 -2.88 -7.45 -3.39
CA HIS A 80 -2.38 -8.48 -2.47
C HIS A 80 -2.66 -8.13 -1.01
N VAL A 81 -2.54 -6.86 -0.62
CA VAL A 81 -2.92 -6.41 0.72
C VAL A 81 -4.41 -6.66 0.97
N LEU A 82 -5.26 -6.31 0.01
CA LEU A 82 -6.69 -6.56 0.12
C LEU A 82 -6.99 -8.06 0.24
N CYS A 83 -6.35 -8.89 -0.57
CA CYS A 83 -6.50 -10.33 -0.51
C CYS A 83 -6.04 -10.90 0.84
N ALA A 84 -4.93 -10.41 1.38
CA ALA A 84 -4.46 -10.82 2.70
C ALA A 84 -5.48 -10.49 3.79
N ARG A 85 -6.06 -9.31 3.75
CA ARG A 85 -7.10 -8.92 4.72
C ARG A 85 -8.39 -9.73 4.55
N ILE A 86 -8.77 -10.04 3.32
CA ILE A 86 -9.91 -10.94 3.05
C ILE A 86 -9.65 -12.31 3.66
N ASP A 87 -8.49 -12.88 3.40
CA ASP A 87 -8.13 -14.21 3.87
C ASP A 87 -8.07 -14.26 5.40
N ALA A 88 -7.54 -13.21 6.03
CA ALA A 88 -7.52 -13.08 7.48
C ALA A 88 -8.93 -13.02 8.06
N ALA A 89 -9.83 -12.25 7.42
CA ALA A 89 -11.21 -12.11 7.87
C ALA A 89 -12.00 -13.42 7.74
N LEU A 90 -11.68 -14.24 6.73
CA LEU A 90 -12.33 -15.52 6.47
C LEU A 90 -11.66 -16.71 7.20
N GLY A 91 -10.54 -16.48 7.88
CA GLY A 91 -9.82 -17.54 8.57
C GLY A 91 -9.02 -18.46 7.66
N GLU A 92 -8.74 -18.04 6.43
CA GLU A 92 -7.97 -18.80 5.44
C GLU A 92 -6.47 -18.63 5.68
N THR A 93 -5.94 -19.35 6.66
CA THR A 93 -4.57 -19.16 7.17
C THR A 93 -3.49 -19.37 6.11
N ASP A 94 -3.62 -20.41 5.30
CA ASP A 94 -2.61 -20.75 4.28
C ASP A 94 -2.56 -19.67 3.18
N ARG A 95 -3.71 -19.20 2.72
CA ARG A 95 -3.80 -18.13 1.73
C ARG A 95 -3.25 -16.82 2.30
N TYR A 96 -3.60 -16.53 3.55
CA TYR A 96 -3.09 -15.35 4.25
C TYR A 96 -1.56 -15.35 4.28
N ALA A 97 -0.94 -16.46 4.63
CA ALA A 97 0.51 -16.59 4.66
C ALA A 97 1.14 -16.35 3.28
N GLY A 98 0.52 -16.90 2.23
CA GLY A 98 0.97 -16.68 0.84
C GLY A 98 0.88 -15.22 0.42
N GLU A 99 -0.23 -14.55 0.73
CA GLU A 99 -0.41 -13.13 0.40
C GLU A 99 0.53 -12.25 1.21
N GLN A 100 0.79 -12.56 2.46
CA GLN A 100 1.76 -11.84 3.28
C GLN A 100 3.17 -11.95 2.70
N ALA A 101 3.54 -13.12 2.18
CA ALA A 101 4.83 -13.30 1.52
C ALA A 101 4.94 -12.41 0.26
N GLN A 102 3.89 -12.35 -0.54
CA GLN A 102 3.83 -11.46 -1.71
C GLN A 102 3.96 -9.99 -1.31
N CYS A 103 3.22 -9.57 -0.31
CA CYS A 103 3.28 -8.19 0.20
C CYS A 103 4.67 -7.85 0.72
N SER A 104 5.28 -8.73 1.50
CA SER A 104 6.62 -8.52 2.05
C SER A 104 7.68 -8.40 0.95
N GLY A 105 7.58 -9.23 -0.09
CA GLY A 105 8.47 -9.16 -1.24
C GLY A 105 8.37 -7.83 -1.97
N LEU A 106 7.16 -7.40 -2.27
CA LEU A 106 6.91 -6.12 -2.95
C LEU A 106 7.33 -4.92 -2.10
N LEU A 107 7.08 -4.96 -0.80
CA LEU A 107 7.51 -3.90 0.11
C LEU A 107 9.03 -3.80 0.17
N SER A 108 9.74 -4.92 0.21
CA SER A 108 11.20 -4.94 0.21
C SER A 108 11.77 -4.35 -1.08
N GLU A 109 11.21 -4.72 -2.22
CA GLU A 109 11.63 -4.19 -3.52
C GLU A 109 11.33 -2.68 -3.61
N LEU A 110 10.18 -2.24 -3.14
CA LEU A 110 9.80 -0.83 -3.10
C LEU A 110 10.77 -0.03 -2.22
N ALA A 111 11.11 -0.54 -1.05
CA ALA A 111 12.03 0.12 -0.12
C ALA A 111 13.42 0.29 -0.74
N VAL A 112 13.92 -0.73 -1.45
CA VAL A 112 15.20 -0.66 -2.17
C VAL A 112 15.13 0.40 -3.27
N TRP A 113 14.06 0.38 -4.08
CA TRP A 113 13.86 1.34 -5.16
C TRP A 113 13.81 2.78 -4.64
N LEU A 114 13.10 3.03 -3.54
CA LEU A 114 13.02 4.36 -2.93
C LEU A 114 14.39 4.85 -2.45
N ARG A 115 15.17 3.98 -1.82
CA ARG A 115 16.52 4.33 -1.36
C ARG A 115 17.48 4.64 -2.49
N GLN A 116 17.36 3.93 -3.61
CA GLN A 116 18.22 4.15 -4.78
C GLN A 116 17.85 5.44 -5.51
N LYS A 117 16.55 5.69 -5.68
CA LYS A 117 16.05 6.83 -6.45
C LYS A 117 15.94 8.11 -5.63
N HIS A 118 15.62 7.95 -4.36
CA HIS A 118 15.42 9.06 -3.42
C HIS A 118 16.19 8.79 -2.13
N PRO A 119 17.50 9.08 -2.09
CA PRO A 119 18.29 8.88 -0.88
C PRO A 119 17.71 9.67 0.31
N PRO A 120 17.76 9.11 1.52
CA PRO A 120 17.27 9.82 2.71
C PRO A 120 17.95 11.16 2.89
N ARG A 121 17.18 12.17 3.29
CA ARG A 121 17.70 13.53 3.55
C ARG A 121 18.61 13.58 4.75
N CYS A 122 18.29 12.80 5.78
CA CYS A 122 19.11 12.69 6.98
C CYS A 122 20.15 11.60 6.75
N ARG A 123 21.34 12.00 6.33
CA ARG A 123 22.48 11.10 6.33
C ARG A 123 23.01 11.00 7.75
N ALA A 124 23.21 9.78 8.21
CA ALA A 124 24.06 9.56 9.35
C ALA A 124 25.43 10.13 8.99
N GLN A 125 25.81 11.21 9.61
CA GLN A 125 27.15 11.75 9.43
C GLN A 125 28.07 11.00 10.35
N TRP A 126 28.88 10.18 9.74
CA TRP A 126 29.93 9.49 10.45
C TRP A 126 31.05 10.49 10.74
N ARG A 127 31.24 10.75 12.00
CA ARG A 127 32.35 11.55 12.46
C ARG A 127 33.26 10.67 13.28
N TRP A 128 34.45 10.60 12.82
CA TRP A 128 35.50 9.80 13.44
C TRP A 128 36.50 10.66 14.14
#